data_f37f8cc15d729e414cb19149b0c434d4
#
_entry.id   f37f8cc15d729e414cb19149b0c434d4
#
_cell.length_a   1.000
_cell.length_b   1.000
_cell.length_c   1.000
_cell.angle_alpha   90.00
_cell.angle_beta   90.00
_cell.angle_gamma   90.00
#
_symmetry.space_group_name_H-M   'P 1'
#
loop_
_entity.id
_entity.type
_entity.pdbx_description
1 polymer ?
#
loop_
_entity_poly.entity_id
_entity_poly.type
_entity_poly.pdbx_seq_one_letter_code
_entity_poly.pdbx_strand_id
1 'polypeptide(L)'
;MYENEKTKLQKIIDDSTNIVFFGGAGVSTESGIPDFRSADGLYHQKYKYSPEQVVSHSFFMKYPEAFYEFYKDKMMCLDAKPNAAHNKLAELESSGKLNAVVTQNIDGLHQKAGSKTVYELHGSIHRNYCMKCKKIYDANYVKNQNGIPYCECGGMIKPDVVLYEEGLDGNVINAAIRAIASADTLIIGGTSLVVYPAAGFIDYFQGKHLVVINKSETAKALNAELYLNAPIGEIMSGITV
;
A
#
# COMPACT_ATOMS: atom_id res chain seq x y z
N MET A 1 -5.77 16.90 -19.41
CA MET A 1 -7.00 16.18 -18.99
C MET A 1 -7.19 16.40 -17.50
N TYR A 2 -8.42 16.40 -16.96
CA TYR A 2 -8.75 16.59 -15.52
C TYR A 2 -8.41 17.97 -14.90
N GLU A 3 -8.36 19.06 -15.65
CA GLU A 3 -7.99 20.38 -15.10
C GLU A 3 -8.97 20.91 -14.06
N ASN A 4 -10.28 20.75 -14.29
CA ASN A 4 -11.30 21.16 -13.30
C ASN A 4 -11.20 20.35 -12.01
N GLU A 5 -10.94 19.06 -12.13
CA GLU A 5 -10.78 18.12 -11.02
C GLU A 5 -9.53 18.46 -10.22
N LYS A 6 -8.41 18.70 -10.89
CA LYS A 6 -7.15 19.12 -10.27
C LYS A 6 -7.32 20.46 -9.53
N THR A 7 -8.03 21.42 -10.13
CA THR A 7 -8.33 22.71 -9.49
C THR A 7 -9.15 22.54 -8.21
N LYS A 8 -10.16 21.67 -8.22
CA LYS A 8 -10.96 21.37 -7.02
C LYS A 8 -10.11 20.70 -5.94
N LEU A 9 -9.28 19.70 -6.32
CA LEU A 9 -8.38 19.03 -5.40
C LEU A 9 -7.36 20.02 -4.81
N GLN A 10 -6.77 20.89 -5.63
CA GLN A 10 -5.84 21.93 -5.18
C GLN A 10 -6.48 22.78 -4.09
N LYS A 11 -7.70 23.26 -4.32
CA LYS A 11 -8.41 24.08 -3.33
C LYS A 11 -8.63 23.34 -2.01
N ILE A 12 -8.99 22.04 -2.05
CA ILE A 12 -9.13 21.22 -0.85
C ILE A 12 -7.78 21.12 -0.12
N ILE A 13 -6.69 20.86 -0.86
CA ILE A 13 -5.35 20.77 -0.27
C ILE A 13 -4.89 22.11 0.31
N ASP A 14 -5.18 23.24 -0.34
CA ASP A 14 -4.84 24.57 0.15
C ASP A 14 -5.55 24.87 1.47
N ASP A 15 -6.84 24.52 1.56
CA ASP A 15 -7.69 24.71 2.74
C ASP A 15 -7.34 23.72 3.90
N SER A 16 -6.61 22.65 3.61
CA SER A 16 -6.28 21.59 4.57
C SER A 16 -5.05 21.93 5.40
N THR A 17 -5.06 21.50 6.65
CA THR A 17 -3.92 21.61 7.59
C THR A 17 -3.42 20.27 8.12
N ASN A 18 -4.23 19.21 7.99
CA ASN A 18 -3.91 17.87 8.48
C ASN A 18 -4.47 16.81 7.53
N ILE A 19 -3.76 16.57 6.44
CA ILE A 19 -4.12 15.58 5.42
C ILE A 19 -3.59 14.21 5.85
N VAL A 20 -4.41 13.18 5.70
CA VAL A 20 -3.98 11.78 5.72
C VAL A 20 -4.30 11.14 4.38
N PHE A 21 -3.35 10.38 3.87
CA PHE A 21 -3.52 9.59 2.66
C PHE A 21 -3.74 8.12 3.01
N PHE A 22 -4.77 7.50 2.43
CA PHE A 22 -5.03 6.05 2.54
C PHE A 22 -4.93 5.40 1.16
N GLY A 23 -3.95 4.50 0.97
CA GLY A 23 -3.63 3.93 -0.33
C GLY A 23 -3.61 2.41 -0.40
N GLY A 24 -3.77 1.90 -1.62
CA GLY A 24 -3.63 0.48 -1.96
C GLY A 24 -2.82 0.26 -3.24
N ALA A 25 -2.86 -0.97 -3.78
CA ALA A 25 -2.00 -1.41 -4.88
C ALA A 25 -2.12 -0.56 -6.15
N GLY A 26 -3.27 0.05 -6.40
CA GLY A 26 -3.48 0.97 -7.53
C GLY A 26 -2.59 2.22 -7.51
N VAL A 27 -2.02 2.60 -6.34
CA VAL A 27 -1.05 3.69 -6.26
C VAL A 27 0.25 3.33 -6.98
N SER A 28 0.64 2.06 -6.98
CA SER A 28 1.92 1.59 -7.52
C SER A 28 1.83 1.07 -8.96
N THR A 29 0.64 1.06 -9.58
CA THR A 29 0.49 0.61 -10.98
C THR A 29 1.28 1.46 -11.97
N GLU A 30 1.36 2.79 -11.74
CA GLU A 30 2.18 3.71 -12.54
C GLU A 30 3.69 3.61 -12.23
N SER A 31 4.06 2.75 -11.26
CA SER A 31 5.44 2.34 -10.98
C SER A 31 5.80 0.98 -11.60
N GLY A 32 4.88 0.39 -12.39
CA GLY A 32 5.06 -0.92 -13.02
C GLY A 32 4.75 -2.11 -12.10
N ILE A 33 4.19 -1.90 -10.91
CA ILE A 33 3.75 -2.97 -10.02
C ILE A 33 2.27 -3.26 -10.31
N PRO A 34 1.90 -4.45 -10.80
CA PRO A 34 0.50 -4.78 -11.06
C PRO A 34 -0.29 -4.80 -9.75
N ASP A 35 -1.51 -4.31 -9.77
CA ASP A 35 -2.43 -4.53 -8.67
C ASP A 35 -2.99 -5.97 -8.67
N PHE A 36 -3.84 -6.29 -7.71
CA PHE A 36 -4.37 -7.65 -7.58
C PHE A 36 -5.63 -7.88 -8.43
N ARG A 37 -6.48 -6.88 -8.66
CA ARG A 37 -7.87 -7.04 -9.09
C ARG A 37 -8.26 -6.38 -10.41
N SER A 38 -7.46 -5.45 -10.93
CA SER A 38 -7.71 -4.85 -12.26
C SER A 38 -7.67 -5.91 -13.36
N ALA A 39 -8.13 -5.58 -14.55
CA ALA A 39 -8.14 -6.51 -15.68
C ALA A 39 -6.76 -7.14 -15.96
N ASP A 40 -5.68 -6.38 -15.73
CA ASP A 40 -4.28 -6.81 -15.87
C ASP A 40 -3.67 -7.25 -14.52
N GLY A 41 -4.47 -7.31 -13.47
CA GLY A 41 -4.04 -7.62 -12.10
C GLY A 41 -3.66 -9.08 -11.90
N LEU A 42 -2.99 -9.35 -10.78
CA LEU A 42 -2.47 -10.68 -10.47
C LEU A 42 -3.56 -11.76 -10.44
N TYR A 43 -4.79 -11.42 -10.00
CA TYR A 43 -5.87 -12.42 -9.91
C TYR A 43 -6.44 -12.88 -11.26
N HIS A 44 -6.19 -12.14 -12.33
CA HIS A 44 -6.60 -12.51 -13.69
C HIS A 44 -5.55 -13.29 -14.47
N GLN A 45 -4.35 -13.48 -13.92
CA GLN A 45 -3.29 -14.27 -14.53
C GLN A 45 -3.51 -15.77 -14.26
N LYS A 46 -3.08 -16.62 -15.20
CA LYS A 46 -3.21 -18.08 -15.04
C LYS A 46 -2.07 -18.63 -14.19
N TYR A 47 -2.41 -19.09 -12.99
CA TYR A 47 -1.50 -19.77 -12.07
C TYR A 47 -2.02 -21.17 -11.72
N LYS A 48 -1.12 -22.05 -11.25
CA LYS A 48 -1.50 -23.35 -10.72
C LYS A 48 -2.40 -23.25 -9.47
N TYR A 49 -2.15 -22.21 -8.67
CA TYR A 49 -2.94 -21.85 -7.49
C TYR A 49 -3.36 -20.39 -7.61
N SER A 50 -4.53 -20.03 -7.10
CA SER A 50 -4.92 -18.61 -7.12
C SER A 50 -3.95 -17.77 -6.28
N PRO A 51 -3.65 -16.52 -6.66
CA PRO A 51 -2.78 -15.64 -5.86
C PRO A 51 -3.27 -15.51 -4.40
N GLU A 52 -4.59 -15.44 -4.17
CA GLU A 52 -5.16 -15.38 -2.82
C GLU A 52 -4.82 -16.61 -1.98
N GLN A 53 -4.82 -17.81 -2.59
CA GLN A 53 -4.39 -19.03 -1.90
C GLN A 53 -2.89 -18.98 -1.59
N VAL A 54 -2.06 -18.58 -2.57
CA VAL A 54 -0.61 -18.55 -2.41
C VAL A 54 -0.18 -17.62 -1.29
N VAL A 55 -0.81 -16.44 -1.17
CA VAL A 55 -0.49 -15.45 -0.13
C VAL A 55 -1.27 -15.68 1.17
N SER A 56 -1.63 -16.91 1.51
CA SER A 56 -2.21 -17.30 2.81
C SER A 56 -1.18 -17.95 3.72
N HIS A 57 -1.36 -17.81 5.05
CA HIS A 57 -0.50 -18.43 6.05
C HIS A 57 -0.47 -19.96 5.91
N SER A 58 -1.62 -20.57 5.76
CA SER A 58 -1.71 -22.04 5.63
C SER A 58 -1.02 -22.57 4.38
N PHE A 59 -1.09 -21.84 3.25
CA PHE A 59 -0.35 -22.19 2.05
C PHE A 59 1.17 -22.02 2.23
N PHE A 60 1.60 -20.90 2.79
CA PHE A 60 3.01 -20.64 3.11
C PHE A 60 3.61 -21.75 3.97
N MET A 61 2.90 -22.21 4.99
CA MET A 61 3.37 -23.29 5.86
C MET A 61 3.38 -24.66 5.19
N LYS A 62 2.44 -24.92 4.28
CA LYS A 62 2.28 -26.24 3.64
C LYS A 62 3.10 -26.40 2.36
N TYR A 63 3.25 -25.32 1.60
CA TYR A 63 3.90 -25.31 0.28
C TYR A 63 4.90 -24.16 0.14
N PRO A 64 5.92 -24.07 1.01
CA PRO A 64 6.82 -22.91 1.04
C PRO A 64 7.61 -22.72 -0.26
N GLU A 65 7.96 -23.80 -0.99
CA GLU A 65 8.62 -23.69 -2.29
C GLU A 65 7.75 -22.91 -3.30
N ALA A 66 6.48 -23.30 -3.43
CA ALA A 66 5.56 -22.67 -4.37
C ALA A 66 5.24 -21.22 -3.93
N PHE A 67 5.18 -20.96 -2.62
CA PHE A 67 5.05 -19.59 -2.10
C PHE A 67 6.24 -18.74 -2.51
N TYR A 68 7.49 -19.19 -2.30
CA TYR A 68 8.68 -18.40 -2.62
C TYR A 68 8.90 -18.22 -4.11
N GLU A 69 8.53 -19.20 -4.94
CA GLU A 69 8.53 -19.05 -6.39
C GLU A 69 7.64 -17.89 -6.81
N PHE A 70 6.38 -17.88 -6.36
CA PHE A 70 5.43 -16.80 -6.62
C PHE A 70 5.87 -15.46 -6.02
N TYR A 71 6.27 -15.46 -4.74
CA TYR A 71 6.64 -14.27 -3.99
C TYR A 71 7.82 -13.53 -4.65
N LYS A 72 8.88 -14.26 -5.02
CA LYS A 72 10.07 -13.68 -5.65
C LYS A 72 9.80 -13.18 -7.07
N ASP A 73 8.92 -13.85 -7.82
CA ASP A 73 8.59 -13.48 -9.19
C ASP A 73 7.61 -12.30 -9.24
N LYS A 74 6.57 -12.30 -8.40
CA LYS A 74 5.44 -11.37 -8.52
C LYS A 74 5.39 -10.27 -7.48
N MET A 75 5.90 -10.50 -6.26
CA MET A 75 5.77 -9.55 -5.17
C MET A 75 7.04 -8.75 -4.87
N MET A 76 8.22 -9.32 -5.14
CA MET A 76 9.51 -8.66 -4.88
C MET A 76 9.94 -7.74 -6.03
N CYS A 77 9.20 -6.66 -6.25
CA CYS A 77 9.48 -5.65 -7.30
C CYS A 77 10.52 -4.63 -6.80
N LEU A 78 11.75 -5.09 -6.49
CA LEU A 78 12.78 -4.27 -5.84
C LEU A 78 13.31 -3.11 -6.71
N ASP A 79 13.22 -3.24 -8.03
CA ASP A 79 13.69 -2.24 -9.00
C ASP A 79 12.67 -1.14 -9.27
N ALA A 80 11.43 -1.28 -8.77
CA ALA A 80 10.39 -0.29 -8.94
C ALA A 80 10.79 1.08 -8.36
N LYS A 81 10.34 2.13 -9.02
CA LYS A 81 10.62 3.51 -8.63
C LYS A 81 9.34 4.22 -8.23
N PRO A 82 9.39 5.15 -7.26
CA PRO A 82 8.27 6.01 -6.95
C PRO A 82 7.74 6.71 -8.20
N ASN A 83 6.43 6.82 -8.33
CA ASN A 83 5.77 7.62 -9.36
C ASN A 83 5.36 9.00 -8.84
N ALA A 84 4.66 9.78 -9.65
CA ALA A 84 4.26 11.14 -9.32
C ALA A 84 3.38 11.22 -8.05
N ALA A 85 2.52 10.21 -7.78
CA ALA A 85 1.72 10.19 -6.56
C ALA A 85 2.58 10.05 -5.32
N HIS A 86 3.53 9.10 -5.30
CA HIS A 86 4.44 8.91 -4.17
C HIS A 86 5.27 10.16 -3.89
N ASN A 87 5.83 10.78 -4.96
CA ASN A 87 6.64 11.98 -4.84
C ASN A 87 5.83 13.17 -4.31
N LYS A 88 4.60 13.36 -4.79
CA LYS A 88 3.73 14.44 -4.33
C LYS A 88 3.31 14.26 -2.86
N LEU A 89 3.02 13.06 -2.43
CA LEU A 89 2.72 12.78 -1.02
C LEU A 89 3.92 13.10 -0.11
N ALA A 90 5.14 12.77 -0.52
CA ALA A 90 6.34 13.13 0.22
C ALA A 90 6.58 14.65 0.25
N GLU A 91 6.27 15.36 -0.85
CA GLU A 91 6.34 16.82 -0.93
C GLU A 91 5.32 17.48 0.01
N LEU A 92 4.06 17.00 0.03
CA LEU A 92 3.02 17.46 0.96
C LEU A 92 3.39 17.19 2.42
N GLU A 93 4.04 16.07 2.73
CA GLU A 93 4.54 15.80 4.07
C GLU A 93 5.67 16.77 4.46
N SER A 94 6.61 17.02 3.55
CA SER A 94 7.74 17.92 3.82
C SER A 94 7.30 19.37 4.02
N SER A 95 6.19 19.79 3.41
CA SER A 95 5.56 21.11 3.60
C SER A 95 4.69 21.22 4.86
N GLY A 96 4.51 20.12 5.59
CA GLY A 96 3.67 20.06 6.79
C GLY A 96 2.17 19.94 6.52
N LYS A 97 1.73 19.76 5.27
CA LYS A 97 0.33 19.56 4.90
C LYS A 97 -0.16 18.13 5.13
N LEU A 98 0.68 17.12 4.81
CA LEU A 98 0.33 15.72 5.00
C LEU A 98 0.97 15.20 6.28
N ASN A 99 0.15 14.63 7.16
CA ASN A 99 0.57 14.10 8.46
C ASN A 99 1.02 12.64 8.38
N ALA A 100 0.34 11.82 7.56
CA ALA A 100 0.68 10.42 7.43
C ALA A 100 0.21 9.81 6.11
N VAL A 101 0.93 8.80 5.66
CA VAL A 101 0.50 7.82 4.66
C VAL A 101 0.09 6.54 5.37
N VAL A 102 -1.14 6.09 5.19
CA VAL A 102 -1.62 4.76 5.59
C VAL A 102 -1.69 3.92 4.32
N THR A 103 -0.91 2.87 4.25
CA THR A 103 -0.83 2.07 3.01
C THR A 103 -1.07 0.59 3.24
N GLN A 104 -1.76 -0.04 2.31
CA GLN A 104 -1.89 -1.49 2.20
C GLN A 104 -0.73 -2.10 1.41
N ASN A 105 0.09 -1.27 0.75
CA ASN A 105 1.21 -1.71 -0.06
C ASN A 105 2.39 -2.14 0.80
N ILE A 106 3.14 -3.10 0.27
CA ILE A 106 4.32 -3.70 0.90
C ILE A 106 5.62 -3.32 0.17
N ASP A 107 5.54 -2.49 -0.87
CA ASP A 107 6.61 -2.20 -1.83
C ASP A 107 7.65 -1.17 -1.35
N GLY A 108 7.34 -0.41 -0.28
CA GLY A 108 8.24 0.61 0.28
C GLY A 108 8.42 1.86 -0.59
N LEU A 109 7.57 2.06 -1.62
CA LEU A 109 7.75 3.18 -2.55
C LEU A 109 7.45 4.55 -1.92
N HIS A 110 6.58 4.62 -0.91
CA HIS A 110 6.35 5.86 -0.16
C HIS A 110 7.61 6.31 0.58
N GLN A 111 8.28 5.39 1.28
CA GLN A 111 9.54 5.68 1.96
C GLN A 111 10.66 6.01 0.96
N LYS A 112 10.70 5.28 -0.17
CA LYS A 112 11.67 5.53 -1.26
C LYS A 112 11.47 6.90 -1.91
N ALA A 113 10.25 7.43 -1.92
CA ALA A 113 9.93 8.80 -2.36
C ALA A 113 10.31 9.88 -1.35
N GLY A 114 10.54 9.52 -0.09
CA GLY A 114 10.90 10.43 0.98
C GLY A 114 9.86 10.63 2.08
N SER A 115 8.68 9.99 1.99
CA SER A 115 7.70 10.00 3.08
C SER A 115 8.29 9.35 4.34
N LYS A 116 8.07 9.96 5.50
CA LYS A 116 8.65 9.56 6.79
C LYS A 116 7.63 8.89 7.69
N THR A 117 6.39 9.39 7.68
CA THR A 117 5.29 8.86 8.49
C THR A 117 4.43 7.93 7.63
N VAL A 118 4.86 6.67 7.53
CA VAL A 118 4.18 5.65 6.71
C VAL A 118 3.75 4.48 7.58
N TYR A 119 2.45 4.24 7.66
CA TYR A 119 1.84 3.11 8.36
C TYR A 119 1.56 1.98 7.34
N GLU A 120 2.46 1.00 7.29
CA GLU A 120 2.38 -0.17 6.41
C GLU A 120 1.48 -1.24 7.03
N LEU A 121 0.18 -1.21 6.73
CA LEU A 121 -0.82 -2.11 7.34
C LEU A 121 -0.55 -3.59 7.08
N HIS A 122 0.06 -3.91 5.94
CA HIS A 122 0.35 -5.28 5.55
C HIS A 122 1.85 -5.61 5.60
N GLY A 123 2.64 -4.81 6.33
CA GLY A 123 4.08 -5.02 6.45
C GLY A 123 4.88 -4.59 5.23
N SER A 124 6.04 -5.21 4.99
CA SER A 124 6.96 -4.80 3.93
C SER A 124 7.81 -5.95 3.39
N ILE A 125 8.04 -5.97 2.07
CA ILE A 125 8.98 -6.88 1.42
C ILE A 125 10.43 -6.62 1.83
N HIS A 126 10.74 -5.42 2.34
CA HIS A 126 12.09 -5.01 2.71
C HIS A 126 12.53 -5.55 4.07
N ARG A 127 11.61 -6.00 4.90
CA ARG A 127 11.87 -6.64 6.20
C ARG A 127 11.56 -8.12 6.14
N ASN A 128 12.48 -8.93 6.60
CA ASN A 128 12.30 -10.39 6.64
C ASN A 128 12.93 -10.90 7.93
N TYR A 129 12.40 -11.97 8.51
CA TYR A 129 12.90 -12.49 9.78
C TYR A 129 12.93 -14.01 9.79
N CYS A 130 13.93 -14.55 10.48
CA CYS A 130 14.00 -15.97 10.76
C CYS A 130 12.87 -16.40 11.71
N MET A 131 12.07 -17.37 11.33
CA MET A 131 10.97 -17.87 12.16
C MET A 131 11.45 -18.48 13.49
N LYS A 132 12.71 -19.01 13.52
CA LYS A 132 13.30 -19.66 14.70
C LYS A 132 14.01 -18.69 15.64
N CYS A 133 15.00 -17.92 15.14
CA CYS A 133 15.87 -17.09 15.99
C CYS A 133 15.58 -15.58 15.88
N LYS A 134 14.63 -15.16 15.06
CA LYS A 134 14.20 -13.78 14.84
C LYS A 134 15.26 -12.85 14.23
N LYS A 135 16.41 -13.38 13.77
CA LYS A 135 17.42 -12.61 13.02
C LYS A 135 16.76 -11.96 11.82
N ILE A 136 17.05 -10.68 11.62
CA ILE A 136 16.47 -9.85 10.53
C ILE A 136 17.33 -9.99 9.28
N TYR A 137 16.68 -9.97 8.13
CA TYR A 137 17.27 -10.04 6.79
C TYR A 137 16.62 -9.01 5.87
N ASP A 138 17.39 -8.45 4.95
CA ASP A 138 16.88 -7.56 3.92
C ASP A 138 16.24 -8.33 2.74
N ALA A 139 15.61 -7.58 1.85
CA ALA A 139 14.96 -8.15 0.67
C ALA A 139 15.96 -8.80 -0.29
N ASN A 140 17.16 -8.22 -0.44
CA ASN A 140 18.17 -8.76 -1.37
C ASN A 140 18.68 -10.11 -0.92
N TYR A 141 18.85 -10.32 0.40
CA TYR A 141 19.20 -11.65 0.92
C TYR A 141 18.16 -12.68 0.50
N VAL A 142 16.86 -12.39 0.69
CA VAL A 142 15.76 -13.32 0.32
C VAL A 142 15.69 -13.53 -1.20
N LYS A 143 15.81 -12.45 -1.98
CA LYS A 143 15.77 -12.52 -3.45
C LYS A 143 16.86 -13.41 -4.04
N ASN A 144 18.07 -13.34 -3.47
CA ASN A 144 19.26 -14.03 -4.00
C ASN A 144 19.38 -15.50 -3.53
N GLN A 145 18.57 -15.96 -2.56
CA GLN A 145 18.54 -17.36 -2.19
C GLN A 145 17.82 -18.21 -3.25
N ASN A 146 18.33 -19.40 -3.56
CA ASN A 146 17.59 -20.35 -4.40
C ASN A 146 16.50 -21.04 -3.57
N GLY A 147 15.29 -21.11 -4.10
CA GLY A 147 14.14 -21.74 -3.42
C GLY A 147 13.77 -21.01 -2.12
N ILE A 148 13.59 -21.79 -1.05
CA ILE A 148 13.24 -21.29 0.28
C ILE A 148 14.46 -20.63 0.94
N PRO A 149 14.37 -19.37 1.43
CA PRO A 149 15.48 -18.75 2.16
C PRO A 149 15.58 -19.29 3.58
N TYR A 150 16.78 -19.69 3.97
CA TYR A 150 17.10 -20.19 5.31
C TYR A 150 18.11 -19.30 6.03
N CYS A 151 17.92 -19.21 7.34
CA CYS A 151 18.87 -18.60 8.28
C CYS A 151 20.02 -19.57 8.59
N GLU A 152 21.17 -19.03 9.00
CA GLU A 152 22.33 -19.82 9.50
C GLU A 152 21.95 -20.78 10.65
N CYS A 153 20.91 -20.48 11.43
CA CYS A 153 20.39 -21.33 12.49
C CYS A 153 19.50 -22.50 11.97
N GLY A 154 19.36 -22.64 10.65
CA GLY A 154 18.48 -23.62 10.00
C GLY A 154 17.00 -23.28 10.00
N GLY A 155 16.60 -22.11 10.54
CA GLY A 155 15.20 -21.67 10.51
C GLY A 155 14.84 -21.05 9.16
N MET A 156 13.61 -21.27 8.67
CA MET A 156 13.08 -20.62 7.49
C MET A 156 12.93 -19.11 7.74
N ILE A 157 13.22 -18.28 6.73
CA ILE A 157 13.06 -16.83 6.80
C ILE A 157 11.68 -16.49 6.22
N LYS A 158 10.81 -15.84 7.00
CA LYS A 158 9.53 -15.35 6.54
C LYS A 158 9.62 -13.85 6.22
N PRO A 159 9.04 -13.38 5.10
CA PRO A 159 8.88 -11.94 4.89
C PRO A 159 7.95 -11.33 5.96
N ASP A 160 8.25 -10.12 6.38
CA ASP A 160 7.40 -9.32 7.28
C ASP A 160 6.21 -8.73 6.49
N VAL A 161 5.50 -9.62 5.82
CA VAL A 161 4.29 -9.35 5.05
C VAL A 161 3.14 -10.10 5.71
N VAL A 162 2.04 -9.39 5.97
CA VAL A 162 0.83 -9.98 6.54
C VAL A 162 0.13 -10.79 5.44
N LEU A 163 0.11 -12.10 5.61
CA LEU A 163 -0.60 -13.02 4.74
C LEU A 163 -2.07 -13.11 5.14
N TYR A 164 -2.93 -13.54 4.22
CA TYR A 164 -4.29 -13.93 4.61
C TYR A 164 -4.22 -14.93 5.77
N GLU A 165 -5.20 -14.89 6.68
CA GLU A 165 -5.26 -15.67 7.94
C GLU A 165 -4.34 -15.12 9.06
N GLU A 166 -3.48 -14.13 8.78
CA GLU A 166 -2.66 -13.46 9.79
C GLU A 166 -3.31 -12.16 10.27
N GLY A 167 -3.06 -11.79 11.53
CA GLY A 167 -3.49 -10.51 12.09
C GLY A 167 -2.55 -9.36 11.71
N LEU A 168 -3.08 -8.16 11.57
CA LEU A 168 -2.30 -6.94 11.41
C LEU A 168 -1.64 -6.55 12.76
N ASP A 169 -0.52 -5.81 12.69
CA ASP A 169 0.12 -5.27 13.89
C ASP A 169 -0.76 -4.24 14.60
N GLY A 170 -1.08 -4.50 15.87
CA GLY A 170 -1.97 -3.64 16.67
C GLY A 170 -1.43 -2.23 16.87
N ASN A 171 -0.10 -2.02 16.93
CA ASN A 171 0.49 -0.68 17.05
C ASN A 171 0.31 0.11 15.76
N VAL A 172 0.51 -0.54 14.60
CA VAL A 172 0.29 0.07 13.28
C VAL A 172 -1.17 0.43 13.10
N ILE A 173 -2.10 -0.49 13.44
CA ILE A 173 -3.55 -0.24 13.40
C ILE A 173 -3.91 1.00 14.24
N ASN A 174 -3.49 1.02 15.50
CA ASN A 174 -3.82 2.12 16.42
C ASN A 174 -3.25 3.46 15.95
N ALA A 175 -2.04 3.47 15.39
CA ALA A 175 -1.42 4.67 14.84
C ALA A 175 -2.17 5.16 13.59
N ALA A 176 -2.52 4.26 12.67
CA ALA A 176 -3.26 4.57 11.46
C ALA A 176 -4.66 5.13 11.77
N ILE A 177 -5.40 4.47 12.68
CA ILE A 177 -6.74 4.92 13.10
C ILE A 177 -6.66 6.31 13.75
N ARG A 178 -5.69 6.56 14.65
CA ARG A 178 -5.52 7.89 15.26
C ARG A 178 -5.22 8.95 14.22
N ALA A 179 -4.35 8.68 13.27
CA ALA A 179 -4.05 9.61 12.19
C ALA A 179 -5.30 9.93 11.37
N ILE A 180 -6.06 8.91 10.93
CA ILE A 180 -7.30 9.10 10.16
C ILE A 180 -8.35 9.88 10.96
N ALA A 181 -8.55 9.53 12.24
CA ALA A 181 -9.57 10.18 13.08
C ALA A 181 -9.26 11.66 13.37
N SER A 182 -7.98 12.04 13.39
CA SER A 182 -7.55 13.43 13.63
C SER A 182 -7.44 14.28 12.36
N ALA A 183 -7.54 13.68 11.17
CA ALA A 183 -7.39 14.39 9.90
C ALA A 183 -8.56 15.35 9.63
N ASP A 184 -8.28 16.51 9.07
CA ASP A 184 -9.30 17.38 8.47
C ASP A 184 -9.65 16.97 7.04
N THR A 185 -8.71 16.30 6.38
CA THR A 185 -8.84 15.81 5.01
C THR A 185 -8.31 14.37 4.90
N LEU A 186 -9.14 13.47 4.36
CA LEU A 186 -8.75 12.12 4.00
C LEU A 186 -8.75 11.97 2.48
N ILE A 187 -7.58 11.66 1.91
CA ILE A 187 -7.44 11.32 0.49
C ILE A 187 -7.29 9.81 0.38
N ILE A 188 -8.25 9.17 -0.28
CA ILE A 188 -8.22 7.73 -0.57
C ILE A 188 -7.80 7.53 -2.02
N GLY A 189 -6.77 6.70 -2.26
CA GLY A 189 -6.25 6.51 -3.61
C GLY A 189 -5.85 5.07 -3.93
N GLY A 190 -6.10 4.65 -5.18
CA GLY A 190 -5.61 3.38 -5.71
C GLY A 190 -6.02 2.14 -4.92
N THR A 191 -7.23 2.11 -4.35
CA THR A 191 -7.71 0.97 -3.56
C THR A 191 -9.16 0.62 -3.90
N SER A 192 -9.46 -0.68 -3.93
CA SER A 192 -10.84 -1.17 -4.09
C SER A 192 -11.66 -1.14 -2.79
N LEU A 193 -11.00 -0.94 -1.63
CA LEU A 193 -11.62 -0.93 -0.29
C LEU A 193 -12.40 -2.21 0.05
N VAL A 194 -11.94 -3.37 -0.40
CA VAL A 194 -12.59 -4.68 -0.15
C VAL A 194 -11.79 -5.58 0.78
N VAL A 195 -10.56 -5.21 1.16
CA VAL A 195 -9.70 -6.01 2.05
C VAL A 195 -9.87 -5.53 3.49
N TYR A 196 -10.56 -6.33 4.28
CA TYR A 196 -10.75 -6.09 5.71
C TYR A 196 -9.63 -6.76 6.54
N PRO A 197 -9.27 -6.17 7.72
CA PRO A 197 -9.92 -5.02 8.38
C PRO A 197 -9.48 -3.65 7.85
N ALA A 198 -8.44 -3.56 7.02
CA ALA A 198 -7.84 -2.29 6.58
C ALA A 198 -8.87 -1.34 5.93
N ALA A 199 -9.76 -1.85 5.09
CA ALA A 199 -10.81 -1.05 4.45
C ALA A 199 -11.77 -0.36 5.43
N GLY A 200 -11.96 -0.93 6.63
CA GLY A 200 -12.81 -0.36 7.67
C GLY A 200 -12.17 0.80 8.43
N PHE A 201 -10.85 1.01 8.34
CA PHE A 201 -10.19 2.09 9.09
C PHE A 201 -10.59 3.47 8.62
N ILE A 202 -10.99 3.63 7.35
CA ILE A 202 -11.49 4.90 6.82
C ILE A 202 -12.82 5.35 7.48
N ASP A 203 -13.56 4.45 8.12
CA ASP A 203 -14.81 4.77 8.83
C ASP A 203 -14.58 5.59 10.11
N TYR A 204 -13.33 5.64 10.59
CA TYR A 204 -12.94 6.50 11.72
C TYR A 204 -12.73 7.97 11.32
N PHE A 205 -12.74 8.28 10.01
CA PHE A 205 -12.60 9.66 9.54
C PHE A 205 -13.84 10.48 9.89
N GLN A 206 -13.62 11.61 10.54
CA GLN A 206 -14.66 12.58 10.95
C GLN A 206 -14.35 14.01 10.48
N GLY A 207 -13.35 14.14 9.61
CA GLY A 207 -12.92 15.45 9.11
C GLY A 207 -13.87 16.04 8.05
N LYS A 208 -13.45 17.17 7.50
CA LYS A 208 -14.27 17.99 6.59
C LYS A 208 -14.27 17.45 5.16
N HIS A 209 -13.09 17.07 4.63
CA HIS A 209 -12.92 16.76 3.22
C HIS A 209 -12.59 15.28 2.98
N LEU A 210 -13.49 14.57 2.33
CA LEU A 210 -13.25 13.22 1.85
C LEU A 210 -13.04 13.24 0.34
N VAL A 211 -11.84 12.86 -0.10
CA VAL A 211 -11.45 12.78 -1.51
C VAL A 211 -11.17 11.34 -1.89
N VAL A 212 -11.67 10.91 -3.04
CA VAL A 212 -11.36 9.58 -3.61
C VAL A 212 -10.78 9.73 -5.00
N ILE A 213 -9.59 9.16 -5.24
CA ILE A 213 -8.90 9.13 -6.54
C ILE A 213 -8.68 7.67 -6.92
N ASN A 214 -9.48 7.15 -7.84
CA ASN A 214 -9.41 5.74 -8.21
C ASN A 214 -9.90 5.50 -9.64
N LYS A 215 -9.29 4.54 -10.36
CA LYS A 215 -9.70 4.18 -11.72
C LYS A 215 -11.04 3.44 -11.81
N SER A 216 -11.50 2.86 -10.71
CA SER A 216 -12.77 2.15 -10.61
C SER A 216 -13.60 2.71 -9.47
N GLU A 217 -14.91 2.62 -9.58
CA GLU A 217 -15.81 3.02 -8.51
C GLU A 217 -15.60 2.17 -7.25
N THR A 218 -15.75 2.82 -6.10
CA THR A 218 -15.73 2.18 -4.78
C THR A 218 -16.94 2.61 -3.99
N ALA A 219 -17.37 1.83 -3.01
CA ALA A 219 -18.52 2.18 -2.17
C ALA A 219 -18.37 3.55 -1.47
N LYS A 220 -17.14 3.98 -1.20
CA LYS A 220 -16.85 5.29 -0.58
C LYS A 220 -16.87 6.47 -1.56
N ALA A 221 -16.81 6.22 -2.86
CA ALA A 221 -16.95 7.27 -3.87
C ALA A 221 -18.31 7.97 -3.77
N LEU A 222 -19.36 7.27 -3.36
CA LEU A 222 -20.71 7.82 -3.21
C LEU A 222 -20.82 8.90 -2.10
N ASN A 223 -19.94 8.84 -1.09
CA ASN A 223 -19.95 9.77 0.05
C ASN A 223 -18.78 10.78 -0.03
N ALA A 224 -17.95 10.72 -1.07
CA ALA A 224 -16.84 11.63 -1.24
C ALA A 224 -17.33 13.02 -1.67
N GLU A 225 -16.74 14.06 -1.09
CA GLU A 225 -16.91 15.45 -1.58
C GLU A 225 -16.35 15.59 -3.00
N LEU A 226 -15.25 14.90 -3.27
CA LEU A 226 -14.61 14.87 -4.58
C LEU A 226 -14.22 13.44 -4.96
N TYR A 227 -14.82 12.92 -6.03
CA TYR A 227 -14.44 11.67 -6.64
C TYR A 227 -13.79 11.91 -8.00
N LEU A 228 -12.59 11.38 -8.19
CA LEU A 228 -11.80 11.49 -9.42
C LEU A 228 -11.59 10.09 -10.00
N ASN A 229 -12.29 9.78 -11.10
CA ASN A 229 -12.09 8.54 -11.85
C ASN A 229 -10.87 8.70 -12.76
N ALA A 230 -9.66 8.53 -12.20
CA ALA A 230 -8.41 8.80 -12.92
C ALA A 230 -7.22 8.04 -12.32
N PRO A 231 -6.11 7.91 -13.08
CA PRO A 231 -4.83 7.49 -12.54
C PRO A 231 -4.35 8.49 -11.47
N ILE A 232 -3.95 7.97 -10.31
CA ILE A 232 -3.61 8.83 -9.17
C ILE A 232 -2.35 9.67 -9.43
N GLY A 233 -1.34 9.12 -10.12
CA GLY A 233 -0.12 9.85 -10.45
C GLY A 233 -0.39 11.01 -11.41
N GLU A 234 -1.30 10.82 -12.39
CA GLU A 234 -1.70 11.90 -13.30
C GLU A 234 -2.40 13.05 -12.56
N ILE A 235 -3.26 12.74 -11.59
CA ILE A 235 -3.92 13.76 -10.77
C ILE A 235 -2.90 14.46 -9.88
N MET A 236 -2.13 13.69 -9.10
CA MET A 236 -1.20 14.25 -8.11
C MET A 236 -0.05 15.05 -8.74
N SER A 237 0.36 14.73 -9.97
CA SER A 237 1.40 15.50 -10.69
C SER A 237 1.00 16.96 -10.97
N GLY A 238 -0.28 17.27 -11.00
CA GLY A 238 -0.79 18.62 -11.24
C GLY A 238 -0.98 19.47 -9.98
N ILE A 239 -0.72 18.90 -8.79
CA ILE A 239 -0.87 19.61 -7.51
C ILE A 239 0.40 20.38 -7.21
N THR A 240 0.23 21.61 -6.73
CA THR A 240 1.31 22.46 -6.19
C THR A 240 1.26 22.46 -4.66
N VAL A 241 2.43 22.69 -4.03
CA VAL A 241 2.60 22.69 -2.57
C VAL A 241 3.16 24.04 -2.13
#